data_c01620fc8e143940a6d031097a3ddabd
#
_entry.id   c01620fc8e143940a6d031097a3ddabd
#
_cell.length_a   1.000
_cell.length_b   1.000
_cell.length_c   1.000
_cell.angle_alpha   90.00
_cell.angle_beta   90.00
_cell.angle_gamma   90.00
#
_symmetry.space_group_name_H-M   'P 1'
#
loop_
_entity.id
_entity.type
_entity.pdbx_description
1 polymer ?
#
loop_
_entity_poly.entity_id
_entity_poly.type
_entity_poly.pdbx_seq_one_letter_code
_entity_poly.pdbx_strand_id
1 'polypeptide(L)'
;MYYSAGNFEAFAHPKKPEGIENKSAYIIGTGLAALTAAFYLVRDAQMPGKSIHVFDKDVVPGGALDGAFIKGEGYVMRGGREMDNHFEVMWDVYRDVPSIEDPK
;
A
#
# COMPACT_ATOMS: atom_id res chain seq x y z
N MET A 1 -16.88 14.59 -13.96
CA MET A 1 -16.25 15.59 -13.09
C MET A 1 -15.55 14.87 -11.96
N TYR A 2 -14.28 15.14 -11.77
CA TYR A 2 -13.48 14.48 -10.73
C TYR A 2 -13.49 15.36 -9.48
N TYR A 3 -13.88 14.76 -8.34
CA TYR A 3 -13.80 15.41 -7.03
C TYR A 3 -12.81 14.67 -6.17
N SER A 4 -11.82 15.36 -5.65
CA SER A 4 -10.94 14.83 -4.61
C SER A 4 -11.28 15.50 -3.29
N ALA A 5 -11.56 14.70 -2.27
CA ALA A 5 -11.62 15.17 -0.88
C ALA A 5 -10.24 15.16 -0.22
N GLY A 6 -9.20 14.76 -0.95
CA GLY A 6 -7.83 14.69 -0.46
C GLY A 6 -7.14 16.04 -0.40
N ASN A 7 -6.05 16.08 0.34
CA ASN A 7 -5.14 17.22 0.40
C ASN A 7 -3.95 16.96 -0.53
N PHE A 8 -3.98 17.54 -1.72
CA PHE A 8 -2.92 17.35 -2.72
C PHE A 8 -1.54 17.83 -2.22
N GLU A 9 -1.49 18.92 -1.47
CA GLU A 9 -0.22 19.40 -0.92
C GLU A 9 0.40 18.42 0.07
N ALA A 10 -0.41 17.78 0.90
CA ALA A 10 0.08 16.74 1.81
C ALA A 10 0.55 15.49 1.06
N PHE A 11 -0.04 15.19 -0.08
CA PHE A 11 0.38 14.10 -0.96
C PHE A 11 1.66 14.43 -1.73
N ALA A 12 1.73 15.61 -2.35
CA ALA A 12 2.85 16.04 -3.16
C ALA A 12 4.09 16.43 -2.35
N HIS A 13 3.87 16.98 -1.15
CA HIS A 13 4.91 17.47 -0.24
C HIS A 13 4.70 16.97 1.19
N PRO A 14 4.81 15.65 1.41
CA PRO A 14 4.53 15.08 2.72
C PRO A 14 5.51 15.61 3.78
N LYS A 15 4.98 15.83 4.97
CA LYS A 15 5.76 16.24 6.13
C LYS A 15 5.59 15.24 7.26
N LYS A 16 6.69 14.89 7.91
CA LYS A 16 6.64 14.05 9.11
C LYS A 16 5.77 14.73 10.18
N PRO A 17 4.70 14.09 10.67
CA PRO A 17 3.91 14.64 11.76
C PRO A 17 4.69 14.67 13.07
N GLU A 18 4.48 15.69 13.89
CA GLU A 18 5.09 15.78 15.21
C GLU A 18 4.60 14.63 16.12
N GLY A 19 5.54 14.03 16.82
CA GLY A 19 5.27 12.95 17.79
C GLY A 19 4.81 11.63 17.16
N ILE A 20 5.03 11.43 15.86
CA ILE A 20 4.63 10.21 15.16
C ILE A 20 5.29 8.95 15.75
N GLU A 21 6.49 9.07 16.27
CA GLU A 21 7.25 7.99 16.91
C GLU A 21 6.59 7.46 18.19
N ASN A 22 5.70 8.24 18.80
CA ASN A 22 4.95 7.88 20.01
C ASN A 22 3.53 7.37 19.69
N LYS A 23 3.19 7.23 18.41
CA LYS A 23 1.88 6.77 17.96
C LYS A 23 1.95 5.34 17.43
N SER A 24 0.82 4.66 17.46
CA SER A 24 0.64 3.35 16.83
C SER A 24 -0.51 3.40 15.84
N ALA A 25 -0.38 2.66 14.75
CA ALA A 25 -1.42 2.48 13.75
C ALA A 25 -1.91 1.04 13.77
N TYR A 26 -3.23 0.87 13.72
CA TYR A 26 -3.89 -0.43 13.63
C TYR A 26 -4.73 -0.44 12.35
N ILE A 27 -4.38 -1.32 11.43
CA ILE A 27 -5.00 -1.42 10.11
C ILE A 27 -5.69 -2.77 10.02
N ILE A 28 -6.96 -2.76 9.65
CA ILE A 28 -7.75 -3.98 9.50
C ILE A 28 -7.91 -4.31 8.03
N GLY A 29 -7.42 -5.47 7.64
CA GLY A 29 -7.36 -5.95 6.27
C GLY A 29 -5.97 -5.78 5.66
N THR A 30 -5.71 -6.52 4.58
CA THR A 30 -4.48 -6.45 3.78
C THR A 30 -4.76 -6.20 2.30
N GLY A 31 -5.94 -5.66 1.99
CA GLY A 31 -6.24 -5.22 0.63
C GLY A 31 -5.42 -4.00 0.22
N LEU A 32 -5.52 -3.60 -1.05
CA LEU A 32 -4.74 -2.52 -1.63
C LEU A 32 -4.77 -1.24 -0.79
N ALA A 33 -5.94 -0.80 -0.35
CA ALA A 33 -6.09 0.41 0.46
C ALA A 33 -5.35 0.32 1.80
N ALA A 34 -5.42 -0.83 2.47
CA ALA A 34 -4.77 -1.07 3.74
C ALA A 34 -3.24 -1.08 3.60
N LEU A 35 -2.71 -1.78 2.60
CA LEU A 35 -1.28 -1.83 2.32
C LEU A 35 -0.74 -0.47 1.88
N THR A 36 -1.51 0.28 1.08
CA THR A 36 -1.19 1.66 0.70
C THR A 36 -1.14 2.58 1.91
N ALA A 37 -2.07 2.45 2.85
CA ALA A 37 -2.04 3.22 4.10
C ALA A 37 -0.79 2.91 4.91
N ALA A 38 -0.43 1.64 5.07
CA ALA A 38 0.80 1.24 5.77
C ALA A 38 2.05 1.80 5.07
N PHE A 39 2.08 1.74 3.74
CA PHE A 39 3.17 2.29 2.94
C PHE A 39 3.38 3.80 3.19
N TYR A 40 2.32 4.61 3.14
CA TYR A 40 2.43 6.05 3.39
C TYR A 40 2.77 6.38 4.84
N LEU A 41 2.32 5.58 5.80
CA LEU A 41 2.73 5.73 7.20
C LEU A 41 4.24 5.55 7.38
N VAL A 42 4.84 4.60 6.66
CA VAL A 42 6.29 4.38 6.70
C VAL A 42 7.04 5.45 5.91
N ARG A 43 6.69 5.63 4.63
CA ARG A 43 7.44 6.48 3.71
C ARG A 43 7.32 7.97 4.05
N ASP A 44 6.10 8.45 4.21
CA ASP A 44 5.80 9.88 4.29
C ASP A 44 5.68 10.36 5.73
N ALA A 45 4.94 9.64 6.57
CA ALA A 45 4.83 9.99 7.97
C ALA A 45 6.04 9.57 8.80
N GLN A 46 6.92 8.71 8.27
CA GLN A 46 8.11 8.18 8.94
C GLN A 46 7.76 7.51 10.29
N MET A 47 6.60 6.85 10.34
CA MET A 47 6.20 6.06 11.50
C MET A 47 7.08 4.83 11.59
N PRO A 48 7.60 4.49 12.80
CA PRO A 48 8.37 3.26 12.97
C PRO A 48 7.54 2.03 12.62
N GLY A 49 8.06 1.14 11.78
CA GLY A 49 7.33 -0.05 11.33
C GLY A 49 6.84 -0.95 12.47
N LYS A 50 7.59 -1.01 13.58
CA LYS A 50 7.17 -1.73 14.81
C LYS A 50 5.90 -1.18 15.46
N SER A 51 5.50 0.05 15.11
CA SER A 51 4.29 0.71 15.61
C SER A 51 3.12 0.61 14.65
N ILE A 52 3.29 -0.10 13.52
CA ILE A 52 2.23 -0.33 12.53
C ILE A 52 1.82 -1.79 12.61
N HIS A 53 0.55 -2.02 12.95
CA HIS A 53 -0.02 -3.35 13.12
C HIS A 53 -1.10 -3.56 12.06
N VAL A 54 -0.89 -4.55 11.20
CA VAL A 54 -1.84 -4.90 10.14
C VAL A 54 -2.45 -6.27 10.47
N PHE A 55 -3.77 -6.35 10.48
CA PHE A 55 -4.51 -7.56 10.83
C PHE A 55 -5.38 -7.99 9.65
N ASP A 56 -5.34 -9.25 9.32
CA ASP A 56 -6.24 -9.84 8.34
C ASP A 56 -6.82 -11.15 8.87
N LYS A 57 -8.01 -11.50 8.42
CA LYS A 57 -8.63 -12.79 8.69
C LYS A 57 -8.08 -13.89 7.79
N ASP A 58 -7.54 -13.52 6.63
CA ASP A 58 -7.05 -14.43 5.62
C ASP A 58 -5.53 -14.63 5.76
N VAL A 59 -5.06 -15.81 5.42
CA VAL A 59 -3.63 -16.19 5.50
C VAL A 59 -2.82 -15.52 4.39
N VAL A 60 -3.45 -15.32 3.22
CA VAL A 60 -2.81 -14.69 2.07
C VAL A 60 -3.16 -13.21 2.05
N PRO A 61 -2.17 -12.31 2.16
CA PRO A 61 -2.42 -10.89 2.09
C PRO A 61 -2.80 -10.45 0.67
N GLY A 62 -3.45 -9.29 0.56
CA GLY A 62 -3.82 -8.69 -0.71
C GLY A 62 -5.32 -8.51 -0.92
N GLY A 63 -6.16 -9.18 -0.13
CA GLY A 63 -7.62 -9.11 -0.25
C GLY A 63 -8.09 -9.56 -1.64
N ALA A 64 -8.90 -8.76 -2.31
CA ALA A 64 -9.37 -9.04 -3.67
C ALA A 64 -8.25 -9.00 -4.73
N LEU A 65 -7.10 -8.44 -4.40
CA LEU A 65 -5.92 -8.35 -5.27
C LEU A 65 -4.86 -9.40 -4.92
N ASP A 66 -5.20 -10.39 -4.14
CA ASP A 66 -4.30 -11.49 -3.83
C ASP A 66 -3.83 -12.23 -5.08
N GLY A 67 -2.72 -12.91 -4.95
CA GLY A 67 -2.18 -13.81 -5.96
C GLY A 67 -1.55 -15.01 -5.30
N ALA A 68 -1.36 -16.06 -6.07
CA ALA A 68 -0.71 -17.28 -5.61
C ALA A 68 0.33 -17.74 -6.63
N PHE A 69 1.39 -18.35 -6.14
CA PHE A 69 2.34 -19.07 -6.99
C PHE A 69 1.98 -20.56 -6.98
N ILE A 70 1.71 -21.11 -8.15
CA ILE A 70 1.43 -22.53 -8.33
C ILE A 70 2.62 -23.16 -9.07
N LYS A 71 3.23 -24.16 -8.45
CA LYS A 71 4.40 -24.83 -9.03
C LYS A 71 4.00 -25.51 -10.36
N GLY A 72 4.69 -25.14 -11.42
CA GLY A 72 4.45 -25.62 -12.78
C GLY A 72 3.50 -24.78 -13.62
N GLU A 73 2.74 -23.88 -12.99
CA GLU A 73 1.80 -22.97 -13.68
C GLU A 73 2.23 -21.49 -13.59
N GLY A 74 3.05 -21.16 -12.58
CA GLY A 74 3.51 -19.79 -12.35
C GLY A 74 2.60 -19.00 -11.42
N TYR A 75 2.57 -17.70 -11.59
CA TYR A 75 1.72 -16.81 -10.79
C TYR A 75 0.31 -16.76 -11.35
N VAL A 76 -0.65 -16.95 -10.47
CA VAL A 76 -2.09 -16.87 -10.78
C VAL A 76 -2.73 -15.76 -9.97
N MET A 77 -3.72 -15.09 -10.53
CA MET A 77 -4.48 -14.03 -9.88
C MET A 77 -5.95 -14.09 -10.26
N ARG A 78 -6.80 -13.50 -9.45
CA ARG A 78 -8.24 -13.44 -9.68
C ARG A 78 -8.58 -12.27 -10.60
N GLY A 79 -9.31 -12.55 -11.68
CA GLY A 79 -9.82 -11.56 -12.62
C GLY A 79 -8.77 -10.72 -13.34
N GLY A 80 -9.22 -9.76 -14.12
CA GLY A 80 -8.37 -8.77 -14.77
C GLY A 80 -7.79 -7.76 -13.77
N ARG A 81 -6.66 -7.18 -14.13
CA ARG A 81 -5.99 -6.11 -13.36
C ARG A 81 -5.87 -4.89 -14.27
N GLU A 82 -7.02 -4.35 -14.62
CA GLU A 82 -7.07 -3.14 -15.43
C GLU A 82 -6.65 -1.93 -14.58
N MET A 83 -5.89 -1.04 -15.20
CA MET A 83 -5.35 0.14 -14.58
C MET A 83 -5.69 1.37 -15.42
N ASP A 84 -5.97 2.48 -14.75
CA ASP A 84 -6.25 3.76 -15.37
C ASP A 84 -5.10 4.74 -15.14
N ASN A 85 -4.89 5.64 -16.09
CA ASN A 85 -3.85 6.68 -16.01
C ASN A 85 -4.06 7.63 -14.83
N HIS A 86 -5.28 7.71 -14.30
CA HIS A 86 -5.66 8.58 -13.18
C HIS A 86 -5.57 7.91 -11.81
N PHE A 87 -4.98 6.72 -11.72
CA PHE A 87 -4.71 6.07 -10.44
C PHE A 87 -3.41 6.59 -9.82
N GLU A 88 -3.32 7.91 -9.61
CA GLU A 88 -2.10 8.59 -9.18
C GLU A 88 -1.49 7.99 -7.91
N VAL A 89 -2.32 7.71 -6.90
CA VAL A 89 -1.87 7.10 -5.64
C VAL A 89 -1.27 5.71 -5.86
N MET A 90 -1.87 4.90 -6.74
CA MET A 90 -1.37 3.58 -7.06
C MET A 90 -0.04 3.66 -7.82
N TRP A 91 0.08 4.55 -8.79
CA TRP A 91 1.33 4.75 -9.52
C TRP A 91 2.44 5.27 -8.61
N ASP A 92 2.12 6.14 -7.67
CA ASP A 92 3.07 6.64 -6.68
C ASP A 92 3.58 5.51 -5.77
N VAL A 93 2.70 4.63 -5.30
CA VAL A 93 3.09 3.45 -4.52
C VAL A 93 3.98 2.52 -5.36
N TYR A 94 3.55 2.18 -6.57
CA TYR A 94 4.28 1.21 -7.41
C TYR A 94 5.65 1.69 -7.83
N ARG A 95 5.86 2.99 -7.95
CA ARG A 95 7.18 3.56 -8.22
C ARG A 95 8.23 3.17 -7.18
N ASP A 96 7.81 3.05 -5.92
CA ASP A 96 8.70 2.82 -4.78
C ASP A 96 8.68 1.37 -4.27
N VAL A 97 7.83 0.50 -4.84
CA VAL A 97 7.82 -0.94 -4.51
C VAL A 97 8.94 -1.63 -5.27
N PRO A 98 9.92 -2.23 -4.57
CA PRO A 98 11.03 -2.92 -5.23
C PRO A 98 10.54 -4.18 -5.95
N SER A 99 11.23 -4.53 -7.04
CA SER A 99 11.03 -5.81 -7.71
C SER A 99 11.44 -6.98 -6.82
N ILE A 100 10.74 -8.10 -6.92
CA ILE A 100 11.14 -9.35 -6.26
C ILE A 100 12.45 -9.88 -6.87
N GLU A 101 12.67 -9.66 -8.16
CA GLU A 101 13.85 -10.16 -8.89
C GLU A 101 15.06 -9.23 -8.74
N ASP A 102 14.81 -7.92 -8.65
CA ASP A 102 15.85 -6.91 -8.47
C ASP A 102 15.36 -5.84 -7.47
N PRO A 103 15.63 -6.04 -6.18
CA PRO A 103 15.14 -5.14 -5.12
C PRO A 103 15.96 -3.84 -4.95
N LYS A 104 16.82 -3.50 -5.93
CA LYS A 104 17.63 -2.28 -5.89
C LYS A 104 16.88 -1.03 -6.31
#